data_581b5031915f070c8c23ea533e9335d2
#
_entry.id   581b5031915f070c8c23ea533e9335d2
#
_cell.length_a   1.000
_cell.length_b   1.000
_cell.length_c   1.000
_cell.angle_alpha   90.00
_cell.angle_beta   90.00
_cell.angle_gamma   90.00
#
_symmetry.space_group_name_H-M   'P 1'
#
loop_
_entity.id
_entity.type
_entity.pdbx_description
1 polymer ?
#
loop_
_entity_poly.entity_id
_entity_poly.type
_entity_poly.pdbx_seq_one_letter_code
_entity_poly.pdbx_strand_id
1 'polypeptide(L)'
;MLFRSGTLSGGQKRRVDIARALLSQPDILFLDEPTTGLDIQTRKSIWDLLYQLQREEGMTVVLTTHYLDEADEADQIYIVDHGEVIAQGSALDIKSQYAKNILKIRFKEMQQIESLKSSGMSVEQQSQLEYIFQPKSEREAIDYLAQVRDRIAHFEFRPGTMDDAFIALTGREVR
;
A
#
# COMPACT_ATOMS: atom_id res chain seq x y z
N MET A 1 35.38 -9.35 -24.28
CA MET A 1 34.02 -9.90 -24.56
C MET A 1 33.03 -8.75 -24.49
N LEU A 2 32.53 -8.26 -25.64
CA LEU A 2 31.58 -7.13 -25.65
C LEU A 2 30.19 -7.65 -25.29
N PHE A 3 29.69 -7.33 -24.10
CA PHE A 3 28.32 -7.60 -23.72
C PHE A 3 27.37 -6.74 -24.59
N ARG A 4 26.58 -7.39 -25.43
CA ARG A 4 25.52 -6.70 -26.18
C ARG A 4 24.31 -6.53 -25.21
N SER A 5 24.02 -5.31 -24.84
CA SER A 5 22.86 -4.94 -23.98
C SER A 5 21.51 -5.47 -24.49
N GLY A 6 21.41 -5.83 -25.77
CA GLY A 6 20.20 -6.38 -26.39
C GLY A 6 19.79 -7.78 -25.92
N THR A 7 20.66 -8.52 -25.21
CA THR A 7 20.41 -9.88 -24.74
C THR A 7 20.00 -9.95 -23.26
N LEU A 8 20.01 -8.81 -22.55
CA LEU A 8 19.68 -8.76 -21.13
C LEU A 8 18.16 -8.75 -20.91
N SER A 9 17.69 -9.46 -19.86
CA SER A 9 16.31 -9.32 -19.38
C SER A 9 16.04 -7.90 -18.88
N GLY A 10 14.76 -7.53 -18.74
CA GLY A 10 14.37 -6.21 -18.18
C GLY A 10 15.03 -5.93 -16.84
N GLY A 11 14.98 -6.89 -15.92
CA GLY A 11 15.61 -6.77 -14.60
C GLY A 11 17.14 -6.67 -14.65
N GLN A 12 17.78 -7.40 -15.56
CA GLN A 12 19.24 -7.27 -15.76
C GLN A 12 19.62 -5.88 -16.29
N LYS A 13 18.85 -5.33 -17.24
CA LYS A 13 19.05 -3.97 -17.73
C LYS A 13 18.93 -2.96 -16.59
N ARG A 14 17.86 -3.06 -15.77
CA ARG A 14 17.63 -2.15 -14.64
C ARG A 14 18.78 -2.19 -13.62
N ARG A 15 19.28 -3.40 -13.27
CA ARG A 15 20.47 -3.52 -12.41
C ARG A 15 21.72 -2.88 -13.00
N VAL A 16 21.93 -3.00 -14.31
CA VAL A 16 23.06 -2.33 -15.00
C VAL A 16 22.90 -0.83 -14.96
N ASP A 17 21.69 -0.29 -15.14
CA ASP A 17 21.44 1.16 -15.08
C ASP A 17 21.72 1.70 -13.68
N ILE A 18 21.25 1.00 -12.62
CA ILE A 18 21.56 1.35 -11.23
C ILE A 18 23.08 1.28 -10.99
N ALA A 19 23.74 0.19 -11.39
CA ALA A 19 25.18 0.05 -11.24
C ALA A 19 25.97 1.17 -11.96
N ARG A 20 25.52 1.62 -13.12
CA ARG A 20 26.10 2.78 -13.82
C ARG A 20 25.95 4.07 -13.03
N ALA A 21 24.77 4.32 -12.44
CA ALA A 21 24.54 5.51 -11.64
C ALA A 21 25.42 5.52 -10.37
N LEU A 22 25.73 4.34 -9.82
CA LEU A 22 26.58 4.21 -8.63
C LEU A 22 28.08 4.41 -8.90
N LEU A 23 28.54 4.38 -10.14
CA LEU A 23 29.97 4.59 -10.46
C LEU A 23 30.49 5.96 -10.02
N SER A 24 29.63 6.95 -9.92
CA SER A 24 29.99 8.31 -9.44
C SER A 24 29.92 8.46 -7.93
N GLN A 25 29.60 7.41 -7.19
CA GLN A 25 29.39 7.42 -5.74
C GLN A 25 28.49 8.59 -5.27
N PRO A 26 27.24 8.66 -5.75
CA PRO A 26 26.36 9.78 -5.44
C PRO A 26 25.82 9.68 -4.01
N ASP A 27 25.60 10.83 -3.35
CA ASP A 27 24.88 10.88 -2.07
C ASP A 27 23.38 10.69 -2.25
N ILE A 28 22.85 11.01 -3.46
CA ILE A 28 21.43 10.92 -3.78
C ILE A 28 21.26 10.18 -5.11
N LEU A 29 20.41 9.14 -5.10
CA LEU A 29 20.07 8.35 -6.28
C LEU A 29 18.60 8.61 -6.67
N PHE A 30 18.38 9.10 -7.89
CA PHE A 30 17.03 9.28 -8.45
C PHE A 30 16.68 8.12 -9.39
N LEU A 31 15.55 7.49 -9.17
CA LEU A 31 15.04 6.38 -9.96
C LEU A 31 13.61 6.65 -10.42
N ASP A 32 13.40 6.62 -11.71
CA ASP A 32 12.06 6.75 -12.28
C ASP A 32 11.49 5.37 -12.60
N GLU A 33 10.43 4.99 -11.88
CA GLU A 33 9.75 3.70 -11.98
C GLU A 33 10.70 2.48 -12.07
N PRO A 34 11.58 2.26 -11.06
CA PRO A 34 12.68 1.30 -11.18
C PRO A 34 12.24 -0.16 -11.35
N THR A 35 11.01 -0.49 -11.01
CA THR A 35 10.48 -1.86 -10.94
C THR A 35 9.42 -2.16 -12.00
N THR A 36 9.05 -1.15 -12.81
CA THR A 36 8.01 -1.32 -13.84
C THR A 36 8.38 -2.38 -14.85
N GLY A 37 7.42 -3.29 -15.11
CA GLY A 37 7.58 -4.39 -16.06
C GLY A 37 8.46 -5.55 -15.58
N LEU A 38 8.81 -5.59 -14.29
CA LEU A 38 9.58 -6.67 -13.68
C LEU A 38 8.67 -7.69 -12.98
N ASP A 39 9.12 -8.94 -12.96
CA ASP A 39 8.49 -9.98 -12.16
C ASP A 39 8.71 -9.75 -10.66
N ILE A 40 7.89 -10.39 -9.81
CA ILE A 40 7.89 -10.20 -8.35
C ILE A 40 9.28 -10.46 -7.72
N GLN A 41 9.99 -11.50 -8.15
CA GLN A 41 11.30 -11.83 -7.59
C GLN A 41 12.36 -10.80 -7.97
N THR A 42 12.34 -10.36 -9.22
CA THR A 42 13.26 -9.32 -9.70
C THR A 42 12.98 -7.99 -9.02
N ARG A 43 11.70 -7.63 -8.82
CA ARG A 43 11.27 -6.44 -8.08
C ARG A 43 11.84 -6.48 -6.65
N LYS A 44 11.60 -7.57 -5.92
CA LYS A 44 12.16 -7.75 -4.58
C LYS A 44 13.68 -7.60 -4.53
N SER A 45 14.39 -8.17 -5.51
CA SER A 45 15.86 -8.05 -5.57
C SER A 45 16.35 -6.61 -5.83
N ILE A 46 15.56 -5.78 -6.51
CA ILE A 46 15.87 -4.34 -6.66
C ILE A 46 15.67 -3.63 -5.33
N TRP A 47 14.57 -3.90 -4.63
CA TRP A 47 14.33 -3.32 -3.31
C TRP A 47 15.41 -3.71 -2.29
N ASP A 48 15.81 -4.99 -2.23
CA ASP A 48 16.90 -5.45 -1.36
C ASP A 48 18.20 -4.67 -1.65
N LEU A 49 18.51 -4.42 -2.93
CA LEU A 49 19.67 -3.61 -3.34
C LEU A 49 19.54 -2.15 -2.86
N LEU A 50 18.37 -1.53 -3.03
CA LEU A 50 18.15 -0.14 -2.62
C LEU A 50 18.27 0.02 -1.10
N TYR A 51 17.74 -0.93 -0.32
CA TYR A 51 17.90 -0.95 1.13
C TYR A 51 19.35 -1.12 1.56
N GLN A 52 20.10 -1.99 0.87
CA GLN A 52 21.52 -2.15 1.14
C GLN A 52 22.27 -0.84 0.93
N LEU A 53 22.05 -0.16 -0.20
CA LEU A 53 22.66 1.13 -0.50
C LEU A 53 22.33 2.20 0.54
N GLN A 54 21.06 2.27 0.96
CA GLN A 54 20.62 3.20 1.99
C GLN A 54 21.32 2.94 3.33
N ARG A 55 21.36 1.68 3.77
CA ARG A 55 21.86 1.32 5.12
C ARG A 55 23.37 1.27 5.22
N GLU A 56 24.05 0.74 4.22
CA GLU A 56 25.50 0.53 4.24
C GLU A 56 26.27 1.74 3.75
N GLU A 57 25.73 2.43 2.73
CA GLU A 57 26.41 3.57 2.10
C GLU A 57 25.83 4.93 2.56
N GLY A 58 24.78 4.95 3.38
CA GLY A 58 24.13 6.18 3.82
C GLY A 58 23.47 6.98 2.70
N MET A 59 23.17 6.33 1.57
CA MET A 59 22.64 6.96 0.36
C MET A 59 21.18 7.35 0.53
N THR A 60 20.78 8.51 0.05
CA THR A 60 19.38 8.88 -0.11
C THR A 60 18.85 8.38 -1.45
N VAL A 61 17.80 7.57 -1.42
CA VAL A 61 17.14 7.08 -2.64
C VAL A 61 15.80 7.79 -2.80
N VAL A 62 15.63 8.45 -3.94
CA VAL A 62 14.36 9.08 -4.34
C VAL A 62 13.85 8.33 -5.56
N LEU A 63 12.66 7.75 -5.47
CA LEU A 63 12.08 7.02 -6.59
C LEU A 63 10.63 7.44 -6.86
N THR A 64 10.22 7.30 -8.12
CA THR A 64 8.81 7.35 -8.48
C THR A 64 8.29 5.92 -8.67
N THR A 65 7.05 5.69 -8.30
CA THR A 65 6.36 4.43 -8.57
C THR A 65 4.85 4.67 -8.70
N HIS A 66 4.19 3.83 -9.47
CA HIS A 66 2.73 3.70 -9.47
C HIS A 66 2.27 2.42 -8.76
N TYR A 67 3.18 1.62 -8.23
CA TYR A 67 2.88 0.47 -7.39
C TYR A 67 2.75 0.92 -5.94
N LEU A 68 1.51 0.99 -5.44
CA LEU A 68 1.23 1.51 -4.10
C LEU A 68 1.72 0.61 -2.98
N ASP A 69 1.88 -0.70 -3.24
CA ASP A 69 2.53 -1.64 -2.33
C ASP A 69 4.02 -1.32 -2.11
N GLU A 70 4.69 -0.71 -3.09
CA GLU A 70 6.07 -0.26 -2.94
C GLU A 70 6.21 0.98 -2.03
N ALA A 71 5.17 1.80 -1.96
CA ALA A 71 5.17 2.95 -1.08
C ALA A 71 5.21 2.58 0.41
N ASP A 72 4.71 1.38 0.77
CA ASP A 72 4.78 0.89 2.15
C ASP A 72 6.23 0.69 2.65
N GLU A 73 7.17 0.57 1.73
CA GLU A 73 8.58 0.32 2.01
C GLU A 73 9.42 1.62 2.15
N ALA A 74 8.84 2.78 1.86
CA ALA A 74 9.54 4.05 1.89
C ALA A 74 9.46 4.74 3.27
N ASP A 75 10.55 5.41 3.68
CA ASP A 75 10.57 6.22 4.91
C ASP A 75 9.67 7.44 4.79
N GLN A 76 9.61 8.03 3.59
CA GLN A 76 8.83 9.24 3.29
C GLN A 76 8.16 9.11 1.93
N ILE A 77 6.88 9.43 1.87
CA ILE A 77 6.04 9.37 0.68
C ILE A 77 5.51 10.76 0.36
N TYR A 78 5.47 11.08 -0.92
CA TYR A 78 4.80 12.24 -1.49
C TYR A 78 3.79 11.78 -2.54
N ILE A 79 2.50 11.99 -2.29
CA ILE A 79 1.45 11.70 -3.29
C ILE A 79 1.25 12.96 -4.11
N VAL A 80 1.45 12.82 -5.43
CA VAL A 80 1.34 13.93 -6.40
C VAL A 80 0.13 13.68 -7.30
N ASP A 81 -0.76 14.67 -7.39
CA ASP A 81 -1.86 14.67 -8.36
C ASP A 81 -1.93 16.05 -9.04
N HIS A 82 -2.14 16.06 -10.35
CA HIS A 82 -2.19 17.29 -11.17
C HIS A 82 -1.01 18.27 -10.95
N GLY A 83 0.18 17.75 -10.62
CA GLY A 83 1.38 18.55 -10.39
C GLY A 83 1.49 19.16 -8.99
N GLU A 84 0.57 18.85 -8.09
CA GLU A 84 0.57 19.31 -6.70
C GLU A 84 0.78 18.13 -5.74
N VAL A 85 1.50 18.38 -4.64
CA VAL A 85 1.63 17.41 -3.55
C VAL A 85 0.36 17.47 -2.72
N ILE A 86 -0.47 16.41 -2.79
CA ILE A 86 -1.77 16.34 -2.11
C ILE A 86 -1.70 15.63 -0.76
N ALA A 87 -0.68 14.83 -0.51
CA ALA A 87 -0.38 14.24 0.79
C ALA A 87 1.11 13.90 0.90
N GLN A 88 1.63 13.91 2.14
CA GLN A 88 3.00 13.52 2.43
C GLN A 88 3.10 12.94 3.85
N GLY A 89 4.06 12.05 4.07
CA GLY A 89 4.30 11.44 5.37
C GLY A 89 4.86 10.02 5.24
N SER A 90 4.95 9.30 6.35
CA SER A 90 5.20 7.86 6.32
C SER A 90 3.99 7.09 5.76
N ALA A 91 4.18 5.84 5.35
CA ALA A 91 3.07 4.99 4.93
C ALA A 91 2.00 4.85 6.04
N LEU A 92 2.45 4.77 7.30
CA LEU A 92 1.54 4.68 8.45
C LEU A 92 0.71 5.97 8.61
N ASP A 93 1.33 7.16 8.49
CA ASP A 93 0.62 8.44 8.62
C ASP A 93 -0.45 8.57 7.53
N ILE A 94 -0.07 8.31 6.27
CA ILE A 94 -0.99 8.41 5.12
C ILE A 94 -2.14 7.41 5.27
N LYS A 95 -1.86 6.14 5.57
CA LYS A 95 -2.91 5.13 5.78
C LYS A 95 -3.82 5.49 6.95
N SER A 96 -3.27 5.95 8.07
CA SER A 96 -4.09 6.31 9.24
C SER A 96 -5.02 7.49 8.99
N GLN A 97 -4.61 8.42 8.14
CA GLN A 97 -5.38 9.64 7.85
C GLN A 97 -6.43 9.44 6.74
N TYR A 98 -6.10 8.68 5.71
CA TYR A 98 -6.91 8.60 4.48
C TYR A 98 -7.49 7.22 4.18
N ALA A 99 -6.86 6.13 4.62
CA ALA A 99 -7.37 4.79 4.37
C ALA A 99 -8.41 4.38 5.41
N LYS A 100 -9.38 3.59 4.98
CA LYS A 100 -10.44 3.06 5.86
C LYS A 100 -10.22 1.59 6.13
N ASN A 101 -10.29 1.21 7.41
CA ASN A 101 -10.34 -0.19 7.76
C ASN A 101 -11.69 -0.79 7.34
N ILE A 102 -11.67 -2.03 6.92
CA ILE A 102 -12.84 -2.77 6.47
C ILE A 102 -13.03 -3.98 7.38
N LEU A 103 -14.18 -4.06 8.01
CA LEU A 103 -14.64 -5.23 8.77
C LEU A 103 -15.86 -5.80 8.07
N LYS A 104 -15.70 -6.92 7.38
CA LYS A 104 -16.79 -7.65 6.74
C LYS A 104 -17.31 -8.72 7.69
N ILE A 105 -18.61 -8.73 7.96
CA ILE A 105 -19.24 -9.70 8.85
C ILE A 105 -20.39 -10.37 8.11
N ARG A 106 -20.40 -11.71 8.16
CA ARG A 106 -21.57 -12.53 7.84
C ARG A 106 -22.23 -12.96 9.13
N PHE A 107 -23.46 -12.51 9.34
CA PHE A 107 -24.28 -12.94 10.47
C PHE A 107 -24.97 -14.29 10.19
N LYS A 108 -25.35 -15.00 11.27
CA LYS A 108 -26.13 -16.24 11.18
C LYS A 108 -27.56 -15.98 10.71
N GLU A 109 -28.09 -14.79 11.03
CA GLU A 109 -29.43 -14.35 10.70
C GLU A 109 -29.40 -12.91 10.20
N MET A 110 -30.42 -12.51 9.44
CA MET A 110 -30.55 -11.14 8.94
C MET A 110 -30.64 -10.15 10.10
N GLN A 111 -29.88 -9.07 10.00
CA GLN A 111 -29.84 -7.99 11.00
C GLN A 111 -30.59 -6.76 10.48
N GLN A 112 -31.20 -6.02 11.39
CA GLN A 112 -31.74 -4.70 11.06
C GLN A 112 -30.60 -3.68 11.04
N ILE A 113 -30.45 -2.96 9.93
CA ILE A 113 -29.36 -1.98 9.74
C ILE A 113 -29.35 -0.92 10.85
N GLU A 114 -30.53 -0.49 11.30
CA GLU A 114 -30.67 0.49 12.38
C GLU A 114 -30.02 0.00 13.69
N SER A 115 -30.14 -1.29 13.99
CA SER A 115 -29.50 -1.87 15.18
C SER A 115 -27.98 -1.95 15.05
N LEU A 116 -27.46 -2.06 13.83
CA LEU A 116 -26.02 -2.11 13.54
C LEU A 116 -25.39 -0.70 13.56
N LYS A 117 -26.13 0.32 13.13
CA LYS A 117 -25.68 1.73 13.16
C LYS A 117 -25.46 2.26 14.58
N SER A 118 -26.07 1.65 15.58
CA SER A 118 -25.86 2.02 16.99
C SER A 118 -24.43 1.80 17.47
N SER A 119 -23.62 1.05 16.71
CA SER A 119 -22.19 0.86 16.98
C SER A 119 -21.34 2.13 16.77
N GLY A 120 -21.88 3.16 16.12
CA GLY A 120 -21.14 4.39 15.76
C GLY A 120 -20.24 4.25 14.52
N MET A 121 -20.15 3.04 13.95
CA MET A 121 -19.40 2.77 12.71
C MET A 121 -20.32 2.97 11.49
N SER A 122 -19.71 3.35 10.37
CA SER A 122 -20.39 3.25 9.07
C SER A 122 -20.66 1.79 8.75
N VAL A 123 -21.89 1.47 8.33
CA VAL A 123 -22.29 0.12 7.96
C VAL A 123 -23.02 0.14 6.62
N GLU A 124 -22.65 -0.79 5.76
CA GLU A 124 -23.24 -1.03 4.46
C GLU A 124 -23.64 -2.50 4.33
N GLN A 125 -24.86 -2.76 3.84
CA GLN A 125 -25.33 -4.11 3.60
C GLN A 125 -24.95 -4.55 2.20
N GLN A 126 -24.18 -5.64 2.09
CA GLN A 126 -23.76 -6.22 0.81
C GLN A 126 -24.69 -7.31 0.31
N SER A 127 -25.26 -8.10 1.25
CA SER A 127 -26.24 -9.13 0.95
C SER A 127 -27.18 -9.32 2.15
N GLN A 128 -28.09 -10.30 2.09
CA GLN A 128 -29.04 -10.55 3.19
C GLN A 128 -28.35 -10.78 4.54
N LEU A 129 -27.18 -11.40 4.55
CA LEU A 129 -26.46 -11.78 5.78
C LEU A 129 -25.08 -11.10 5.91
N GLU A 130 -24.61 -10.41 4.89
CA GLU A 130 -23.26 -9.80 4.87
C GLU A 130 -23.32 -8.28 4.97
N TYR A 131 -22.49 -7.76 5.88
CA TYR A 131 -22.42 -6.34 6.18
C TYR A 131 -20.95 -5.92 6.23
N ILE A 132 -20.65 -4.72 5.70
CA ILE A 132 -19.36 -4.08 5.79
C ILE A 132 -19.45 -2.95 6.80
N PHE A 133 -18.51 -2.95 7.74
CA PHE A 133 -18.29 -1.91 8.73
C PHE A 133 -16.97 -1.22 8.46
N GLN A 134 -16.87 0.05 8.84
CA GLN A 134 -15.64 0.84 8.74
C GLN A 134 -15.19 1.28 10.15
N PRO A 135 -14.49 0.41 10.90
CA PRO A 135 -13.96 0.76 12.20
C PRO A 135 -12.77 1.74 12.06
N LYS A 136 -12.65 2.69 13.00
CA LYS A 136 -11.55 3.65 13.02
C LYS A 136 -10.21 3.01 13.38
N SER A 137 -10.24 1.88 14.08
CA SER A 137 -9.06 1.15 14.53
C SER A 137 -9.33 -0.35 14.62
N GLU A 138 -8.26 -1.14 14.66
CA GLU A 138 -8.35 -2.59 14.93
C GLU A 138 -9.01 -2.88 16.27
N ARG A 139 -8.74 -2.06 17.29
CA ARG A 139 -9.33 -2.19 18.62
C ARG A 139 -10.84 -2.04 18.56
N GLU A 140 -11.34 -1.03 17.85
CA GLU A 140 -12.79 -0.84 17.67
C GLU A 140 -13.42 -2.04 16.96
N ALA A 141 -12.74 -2.63 15.96
CA ALA A 141 -13.19 -3.83 15.29
C ALA A 141 -13.28 -5.03 16.27
N ILE A 142 -12.23 -5.24 17.08
CA ILE A 142 -12.18 -6.32 18.08
C ILE A 142 -13.29 -6.15 19.12
N ASP A 143 -13.45 -4.94 19.66
CA ASP A 143 -14.47 -4.63 20.65
C ASP A 143 -15.89 -4.90 20.11
N TYR A 144 -16.13 -4.54 18.85
CA TYR A 144 -17.39 -4.82 18.18
C TYR A 144 -17.62 -6.31 17.92
N LEU A 145 -16.60 -7.02 17.43
CA LEU A 145 -16.67 -8.47 17.23
C LEU A 145 -16.97 -9.21 18.53
N ALA A 146 -16.39 -8.78 19.65
CA ALA A 146 -16.68 -9.34 20.96
C ALA A 146 -18.16 -9.19 21.38
N GLN A 147 -18.79 -8.05 21.06
CA GLN A 147 -20.20 -7.80 21.35
C GLN A 147 -21.15 -8.67 20.52
N VAL A 148 -20.78 -8.97 19.27
CA VAL A 148 -21.66 -9.68 18.32
C VAL A 148 -21.27 -11.15 18.09
N ARG A 149 -20.26 -11.66 18.82
CA ARG A 149 -19.62 -12.97 18.59
C ARG A 149 -20.59 -14.12 18.40
N ASP A 150 -21.67 -14.17 19.21
CA ASP A 150 -22.62 -15.30 19.18
C ASP A 150 -23.54 -15.26 17.96
N ARG A 151 -23.65 -14.09 17.30
CA ARG A 151 -24.49 -13.85 16.12
C ARG A 151 -23.73 -14.00 14.80
N ILE A 152 -22.39 -13.98 14.82
CA ILE A 152 -21.59 -14.06 13.60
C ILE A 152 -21.35 -15.50 13.16
N ALA A 153 -21.40 -15.72 11.84
CA ALA A 153 -21.02 -16.97 11.20
C ALA A 153 -19.58 -16.91 10.67
N HIS A 154 -19.15 -15.73 10.16
CA HIS A 154 -17.81 -15.49 9.62
C HIS A 154 -17.50 -14.00 9.69
N PHE A 155 -16.21 -13.66 9.80
CA PHE A 155 -15.75 -12.28 9.64
C PHE A 155 -14.40 -12.24 8.94
N GLU A 156 -14.12 -11.10 8.32
CA GLU A 156 -12.84 -10.74 7.72
C GLU A 156 -12.52 -9.30 8.12
N PHE A 157 -11.33 -9.07 8.63
CA PHE A 157 -10.82 -7.72 8.89
C PHE A 157 -9.66 -7.43 7.94
N ARG A 158 -9.72 -6.30 7.27
CA ARG A 158 -8.66 -5.78 6.41
C ARG A 158 -8.32 -4.36 6.86
N PRO A 159 -7.06 -4.11 7.30
CA PRO A 159 -6.63 -2.74 7.54
C PRO A 159 -6.64 -1.93 6.25
N GLY A 160 -6.72 -0.62 6.37
CA GLY A 160 -6.65 0.27 5.23
C GLY A 160 -5.28 0.17 4.53
N THR A 161 -5.29 0.17 3.20
CA THR A 161 -4.10 0.05 2.34
C THR A 161 -3.71 1.41 1.74
N MET A 162 -2.52 1.48 1.12
CA MET A 162 -2.12 2.66 0.35
C MET A 162 -3.05 2.89 -0.85
N ASP A 163 -3.61 1.81 -1.45
CA ASP A 163 -4.62 1.92 -2.50
C ASP A 163 -5.87 2.64 -2.00
N ASP A 164 -6.38 2.25 -0.81
CA ASP A 164 -7.54 2.90 -0.20
C ASP A 164 -7.27 4.39 0.06
N ALA A 165 -6.08 4.72 0.55
CA ALA A 165 -5.67 6.11 0.80
C ALA A 165 -5.58 6.91 -0.51
N PHE A 166 -4.98 6.33 -1.55
CA PHE A 166 -4.84 6.97 -2.85
C PHE A 166 -6.21 7.23 -3.50
N ILE A 167 -7.11 6.24 -3.48
CA ILE A 167 -8.48 6.38 -3.98
C ILE A 167 -9.23 7.48 -3.21
N ALA A 168 -9.08 7.50 -1.87
CA ALA A 168 -9.73 8.53 -1.05
C ALA A 168 -9.25 9.95 -1.37
N LEU A 169 -7.97 10.12 -1.71
CA LEU A 169 -7.36 11.40 -2.04
C LEU A 169 -7.67 11.87 -3.45
N THR A 170 -7.62 10.96 -4.44
CA THR A 170 -7.69 11.31 -5.86
C THR A 170 -9.07 11.04 -6.49
N GLY A 171 -9.90 10.22 -5.85
CA GLY A 171 -11.15 9.71 -6.42
C GLY A 171 -10.95 8.74 -7.60
N ARG A 172 -9.73 8.23 -7.82
CA ARG A 172 -9.37 7.37 -8.96
C ARG A 172 -8.58 6.15 -8.49
N GLU A 173 -8.80 5.01 -9.14
CA GLU A 173 -7.94 3.84 -9.00
C GLU A 173 -6.66 4.03 -9.82
N VAL A 174 -5.53 3.53 -9.30
CA VAL A 174 -4.27 3.42 -10.07
C VAL A 174 -4.47 2.33 -11.13
N ARG A 175 -4.21 2.66 -12.38
CA ARG A 175 -4.31 1.73 -13.51
C ARG A 175 -2.98 1.07 -13.81
#